data_43ea6a4d755fa070c741c12fd5d83c80
#
_entry.id   43ea6a4d755fa070c741c12fd5d83c80
#
_cell.length_a   1.000
_cell.length_b   1.000
_cell.length_c   1.000
_cell.angle_alpha   90.00
_cell.angle_beta   90.00
_cell.angle_gamma   90.00
#
_symmetry.space_group_name_H-M   'P 1'
#
loop_
_entity.id
_entity.type
_entity.pdbx_description
1 polymer ?
#
loop_
_entity_poly.entity_id
_entity_poly.type
_entity_poly.pdbx_seq_one_letter_code
_entity_poly.pdbx_strand_id
1 'polypeptide(L)'
;MQLRTENQLKTKLLERFEALVRELYSTGDARSNTEEWRKRDDHLSGFIDAIAVSELIDMHVLQETIDRIHLEVFGESRLERRRRLQKLQQSAEEMNWKQLDTPAFERNKSRKK
;
A
#
# COMPACT_ATOMS: atom_id res chain seq x y z
N MET A 1 28.09 -25.64 -7.06
CA MET A 1 27.57 -25.74 -5.71
C MET A 1 27.18 -24.40 -5.12
N GLN A 2 28.01 -23.36 -5.25
CA GLN A 2 27.68 -22.03 -4.76
C GLN A 2 26.43 -21.46 -5.44
N LEU A 3 26.30 -21.66 -6.74
CA LEU A 3 25.13 -21.20 -7.50
C LEU A 3 23.84 -21.84 -6.98
N ARG A 4 23.92 -23.12 -6.65
CA ARG A 4 22.79 -23.85 -6.10
C ARG A 4 22.40 -23.30 -4.71
N THR A 5 23.39 -23.00 -3.89
CA THR A 5 23.19 -22.40 -2.55
C THR A 5 22.57 -21.01 -2.66
N GLU A 6 23.06 -20.19 -3.59
CA GLU A 6 22.48 -18.85 -3.82
C GLU A 6 21.03 -18.94 -4.27
N ASN A 7 20.73 -19.85 -5.18
CA ASN A 7 19.35 -20.03 -5.65
C ASN A 7 18.43 -20.50 -4.54
N GLN A 8 18.90 -21.41 -3.68
CA GLN A 8 18.15 -21.84 -2.52
C GLN A 8 17.91 -20.69 -1.54
N LEU A 9 18.92 -19.87 -1.30
CA LEU A 9 18.80 -18.72 -0.43
C LEU A 9 17.83 -17.70 -1.00
N LYS A 10 17.93 -17.39 -2.29
CA LYS A 10 17.00 -16.48 -2.96
C LYS A 10 15.56 -16.98 -2.85
N THR A 11 15.34 -18.28 -3.07
CA THR A 11 14.02 -18.88 -2.96
C THR A 11 13.46 -18.73 -1.55
N LYS A 12 14.26 -19.03 -0.55
CA LYS A 12 13.85 -18.89 0.85
C LYS A 12 13.55 -17.46 1.21
N LEU A 13 14.37 -16.52 0.74
CA LEU A 13 14.16 -15.11 0.99
C LEU A 13 12.86 -14.62 0.36
N LEU A 14 12.58 -15.04 -0.89
CA LEU A 14 11.35 -14.67 -1.57
C LEU A 14 10.13 -15.27 -0.88
N GLU A 15 10.20 -16.52 -0.46
CA GLU A 15 9.12 -17.17 0.29
C GLU A 15 8.83 -16.44 1.59
N ARG A 16 9.88 -16.07 2.32
CA ARG A 16 9.74 -15.31 3.55
C ARG A 16 9.17 -13.92 3.29
N PHE A 17 9.65 -13.27 2.23
CA PHE A 17 9.15 -11.97 1.82
C PHE A 17 7.65 -12.02 1.50
N GLU A 18 7.22 -13.02 0.73
CA GLU A 18 5.79 -13.20 0.44
C GLU A 18 4.98 -13.37 1.71
N ALA A 19 5.47 -14.19 2.63
CA ALA A 19 4.79 -14.41 3.91
C ALA A 19 4.64 -13.12 4.69
N LEU A 20 5.69 -12.30 4.74
CA LEU A 20 5.66 -11.02 5.43
C LEU A 20 4.69 -10.04 4.81
N VAL A 21 4.64 -9.99 3.47
CA VAL A 21 3.69 -9.13 2.76
C VAL A 21 2.25 -9.56 3.03
N ARG A 22 1.99 -10.87 3.00
CA ARG A 22 0.66 -11.41 3.28
C ARG A 22 0.24 -11.13 4.72
N GLU A 23 1.17 -11.27 5.66
CA GLU A 23 0.91 -10.93 7.06
C GLU A 23 0.55 -9.45 7.21
N LEU A 24 1.29 -8.57 6.54
CA LEU A 24 1.01 -7.15 6.57
C LEU A 24 -0.39 -6.86 6.04
N TYR A 25 -0.71 -7.39 4.87
CA TYR A 25 -2.01 -7.14 4.25
C TYR A 25 -3.16 -7.82 4.98
N SER A 26 -2.89 -8.82 5.82
CA SER A 26 -3.92 -9.44 6.66
C SER A 26 -4.41 -8.49 7.75
N THR A 27 -3.59 -7.51 8.13
CA THR A 27 -3.96 -6.47 9.10
C THR A 27 -4.58 -5.24 8.45
N GLY A 28 -4.61 -5.20 7.13
CA GLY A 28 -5.17 -4.09 6.35
C GLY A 28 -4.14 -3.49 5.41
N ASP A 29 -4.42 -2.30 4.92
CA ASP A 29 -3.50 -1.55 4.07
C ASP A 29 -2.91 -0.37 4.85
N ALA A 30 -2.15 0.48 4.14
CA ALA A 30 -1.50 1.64 4.76
C ALA A 30 -2.48 2.60 5.45
N ARG A 31 -3.76 2.57 5.07
CA ARG A 31 -4.80 3.42 5.65
C ARG A 31 -5.24 2.95 7.03
N SER A 32 -5.03 1.67 7.32
CA SER A 32 -5.40 1.09 8.62
C SER A 32 -4.63 1.74 9.76
N ASN A 33 -3.35 2.00 9.54
CA ASN A 33 -2.46 2.69 10.47
C ASN A 33 -2.60 2.24 11.93
N THR A 34 -2.90 0.96 12.15
CA THR A 34 -2.96 0.38 13.48
C THR A 34 -1.54 0.12 13.97
N GLU A 35 -1.40 -0.05 15.28
CA GLU A 35 -0.10 -0.41 15.87
C GLU A 35 0.43 -1.71 15.30
N GLU A 36 -0.45 -2.70 15.16
CA GLU A 36 -0.07 -4.00 14.58
C GLU A 36 0.39 -3.86 13.14
N TRP A 37 -0.34 -3.08 12.34
CA TRP A 37 0.04 -2.82 10.95
C TRP A 37 1.42 -2.17 10.88
N ARG A 38 1.67 -1.16 11.71
CA ARG A 38 2.95 -0.45 11.73
C ARG A 38 4.10 -1.36 12.12
N LYS A 39 3.90 -2.24 13.10
CA LYS A 39 4.93 -3.21 13.50
C LYS A 39 5.29 -4.14 12.35
N ARG A 40 4.29 -4.64 11.64
CA ARG A 40 4.51 -5.52 10.50
C ARG A 40 5.15 -4.77 9.34
N ASP A 41 4.73 -3.54 9.10
CA ASP A 41 5.33 -2.69 8.07
C ASP A 41 6.81 -2.40 8.37
N ASP A 42 7.13 -2.09 9.61
CA ASP A 42 8.52 -1.88 10.04
C ASP A 42 9.36 -3.13 9.85
N HIS A 43 8.82 -4.28 10.22
CA HIS A 43 9.50 -5.56 10.04
C HIS A 43 9.77 -5.83 8.56
N LEU A 44 8.78 -5.63 7.72
CA LEU A 44 8.91 -5.81 6.28
C LEU A 44 9.92 -4.84 5.69
N SER A 45 9.88 -3.59 6.11
CA SER A 45 10.83 -2.56 5.66
C SER A 45 12.27 -2.94 6.00
N GLY A 46 12.51 -3.45 7.20
CA GLY A 46 13.82 -3.93 7.61
C GLY A 46 14.28 -5.12 6.78
N PHE A 47 13.36 -6.02 6.47
CA PHE A 47 13.66 -7.17 5.62
C PHE A 47 14.04 -6.75 4.20
N ILE A 48 13.29 -5.81 3.63
CA ILE A 48 13.58 -5.25 2.30
C ILE A 48 14.95 -4.58 2.30
N ASP A 49 15.25 -3.82 3.33
CA ASP A 49 16.54 -3.15 3.45
C ASP A 49 17.69 -4.16 3.48
N ALA A 50 17.54 -5.24 4.24
CA ALA A 50 18.53 -6.30 4.30
C ALA A 50 18.75 -6.95 2.93
N ILE A 51 17.67 -7.19 2.19
CA ILE A 51 17.77 -7.75 0.84
C ILE A 51 18.47 -6.78 -0.09
N ALA A 52 18.15 -5.49 -0.01
CA ALA A 52 18.78 -4.46 -0.83
C ALA A 52 20.29 -4.40 -0.58
N VAL A 53 20.71 -4.46 0.67
CA VAL A 53 22.12 -4.46 1.04
C VAL A 53 22.82 -5.71 0.54
N SER A 54 22.15 -6.85 0.57
CA SER A 54 22.72 -8.12 0.14
C SER A 54 22.89 -8.23 -1.39
N GLU A 55 22.13 -7.44 -2.14
CA GLU A 55 22.10 -7.48 -3.62
C GLU A 55 21.72 -8.85 -4.19
N LEU A 56 21.15 -9.74 -3.37
CA LEU A 56 20.78 -11.08 -3.82
C LEU A 56 19.55 -11.09 -4.69
N ILE A 57 18.62 -10.17 -4.46
CA ILE A 57 17.36 -10.08 -5.19
C ILE A 57 17.16 -8.67 -5.69
N ASP A 58 16.78 -8.53 -6.96
CA ASP A 58 16.47 -7.24 -7.55
C ASP A 58 15.22 -6.64 -6.89
N MET A 59 15.28 -5.35 -6.60
CA MET A 59 14.15 -4.63 -6.01
C MET A 59 12.91 -4.70 -6.90
N HIS A 60 13.10 -4.77 -8.21
CA HIS A 60 11.99 -4.91 -9.16
C HIS A 60 11.20 -6.20 -8.90
N VAL A 61 11.89 -7.29 -8.59
CA VAL A 61 11.26 -8.58 -8.25
C VAL A 61 10.42 -8.44 -6.98
N LEU A 62 10.93 -7.72 -5.99
CA LEU A 62 10.19 -7.47 -4.75
C LEU A 62 8.94 -6.65 -5.02
N GLN A 63 9.05 -5.61 -5.83
CA GLN A 63 7.91 -4.77 -6.18
C GLN A 63 6.84 -5.56 -6.94
N GLU A 64 7.24 -6.38 -7.89
CA GLU A 64 6.31 -7.25 -8.63
C GLU A 64 5.60 -8.22 -7.68
N THR A 65 6.32 -8.77 -6.73
CA THR A 65 5.78 -9.68 -5.74
C THR A 65 4.73 -8.98 -4.87
N ILE A 66 5.04 -7.77 -4.40
CA ILE A 66 4.10 -6.98 -3.63
C ILE A 66 2.84 -6.69 -4.44
N ASP A 67 2.99 -6.27 -5.69
CA ASP A 67 1.86 -5.95 -6.54
C ASP A 67 0.99 -7.17 -6.81
N ARG A 68 1.60 -8.33 -7.03
CA ARG A 68 0.87 -9.58 -7.23
C ARG A 68 0.06 -9.94 -6.00
N ILE A 69 0.67 -9.87 -4.83
CA ILE A 69 -0.01 -10.21 -3.57
C ILE A 69 -1.11 -9.19 -3.27
N HIS A 70 -0.85 -7.91 -3.52
CA HIS A 70 -1.86 -6.87 -3.33
C HIS A 70 -3.08 -7.14 -4.20
N LEU A 71 -2.86 -7.51 -5.46
CA LEU A 71 -3.96 -7.86 -6.37
C LEU A 71 -4.74 -9.07 -5.85
N GLU A 72 -4.04 -10.10 -5.36
CA GLU A 72 -4.69 -11.29 -4.80
C GLU A 72 -5.53 -10.97 -3.56
N VAL A 73 -5.01 -10.14 -2.68
CA VAL A 73 -5.67 -9.85 -1.39
C VAL A 73 -6.81 -8.84 -1.55
N PHE A 74 -6.58 -7.78 -2.31
CA PHE A 74 -7.53 -6.66 -2.41
C PHE A 74 -8.33 -6.64 -3.70
N GLY A 75 -8.02 -7.51 -4.66
CA GLY A 75 -8.70 -7.56 -5.94
C GLY A 75 -8.34 -6.43 -6.90
N GLU A 76 -7.35 -5.62 -6.56
CA GLU A 76 -6.86 -4.53 -7.40
C GLU A 76 -5.38 -4.30 -7.14
N SER A 77 -4.67 -3.71 -8.10
CA SER A 77 -3.26 -3.36 -7.91
C SER A 77 -3.13 -2.15 -6.98
N ARG A 78 -1.91 -1.93 -6.45
CA ARG A 78 -1.63 -0.75 -5.63
C ARG A 78 -1.92 0.54 -6.39
N LEU A 79 -1.57 0.58 -7.67
CA LEU A 79 -1.80 1.75 -8.51
C LEU A 79 -3.29 2.00 -8.72
N GLU A 80 -4.05 0.95 -9.04
CA GLU A 80 -5.49 1.04 -9.21
C GLU A 80 -6.17 1.52 -7.93
N ARG A 81 -5.77 0.95 -6.80
CA ARG A 81 -6.31 1.34 -5.50
C ARG A 81 -6.01 2.81 -5.20
N ARG A 82 -4.77 3.24 -5.47
CA ARG A 82 -4.37 4.64 -5.27
C ARG A 82 -5.20 5.58 -6.13
N ARG A 83 -5.39 5.23 -7.40
CA ARG A 83 -6.21 6.04 -8.32
C ARG A 83 -7.65 6.12 -7.86
N ARG A 84 -8.21 5.01 -7.43
CA ARG A 84 -9.58 4.97 -6.93
C ARG A 84 -9.75 5.85 -5.70
N LEU A 85 -8.80 5.77 -4.77
CA LEU A 85 -8.83 6.58 -3.55
C LEU A 85 -8.64 8.07 -3.85
N GLN A 86 -7.78 8.40 -4.81
CA GLN A 86 -7.59 9.78 -5.24
C GLN A 86 -8.86 10.35 -5.84
N LYS A 87 -9.56 9.58 -6.67
CA LYS A 87 -10.84 10.02 -7.24
C LYS A 87 -11.88 10.28 -6.17
N LEU A 88 -11.96 9.40 -5.17
CA LEU A 88 -12.89 9.60 -4.05
C LEU A 88 -12.54 10.87 -3.28
N GLN A 89 -11.26 11.10 -3.03
CA GLN A 89 -10.80 12.29 -2.34
C GLN A 89 -11.09 13.55 -3.14
N GLN A 90 -10.83 13.54 -4.45
CA GLN A 90 -11.13 14.65 -5.33
C GLN A 90 -12.62 14.97 -5.35
N SER A 91 -13.46 13.94 -5.42
CA SER A 91 -14.91 14.13 -5.38
C SER A 91 -15.34 14.78 -4.08
N ALA A 92 -14.78 14.35 -2.96
CA ALA A 92 -15.06 14.94 -1.65
C ALA A 92 -14.59 16.41 -1.59
N GLU A 93 -13.41 16.68 -2.13
CA GLU A 93 -12.87 18.05 -2.19
C GLU A 93 -13.71 18.94 -3.09
N GLU A 94 -14.14 18.44 -4.24
CA GLU A 94 -15.02 19.18 -5.14
C GLU A 94 -16.34 19.52 -4.47
N MET A 95 -16.91 18.58 -3.74
CA MET A 95 -18.13 18.85 -3.00
C MET A 95 -17.92 19.92 -1.92
N ASN A 96 -16.81 19.85 -1.21
CA ASN A 96 -16.45 20.86 -0.22
C ASN A 96 -16.24 22.23 -0.87
N TRP A 97 -15.57 22.26 -2.01
CA TRP A 97 -15.33 23.48 -2.75
C TRP A 97 -16.63 24.12 -3.21
N LYS A 98 -17.55 23.33 -3.72
CA LYS A 98 -18.88 23.83 -4.12
C LYS A 98 -19.60 24.46 -2.96
N GLN A 99 -19.51 23.83 -1.77
CA GLN A 99 -20.11 24.39 -0.58
C GLN A 99 -19.43 25.68 -0.14
N LEU A 100 -18.10 25.74 -0.28
CA LEU A 100 -17.34 26.94 0.08
C LEU A 100 -17.54 28.08 -0.91
N ASP A 101 -17.68 27.76 -2.20
CA ASP A 101 -17.93 28.75 -3.23
C ASP A 101 -19.30 29.40 -3.12
N THR A 102 -20.25 28.69 -2.52
CA THR A 102 -21.55 29.29 -2.28
C THR A 102 -21.41 30.35 -1.19
N PRO A 103 -21.73 31.61 -1.46
CA PRO A 103 -21.61 32.66 -0.46
C PRO A 103 -22.38 32.29 0.81
N ALA A 104 -21.86 32.74 1.95
CA ALA A 104 -22.46 32.40 3.24
C ALA A 104 -23.94 32.77 3.30
N PHE A 105 -24.32 33.91 2.73
CA PHE A 105 -25.70 34.33 2.73
C PHE A 105 -26.58 33.47 1.85
N GLU A 106 -26.05 32.92 0.75
CA GLU A 106 -26.79 31.98 -0.07
C GLU A 106 -26.90 30.62 0.60
N ARG A 107 -25.83 30.16 1.25
CA ARG A 107 -25.89 28.92 2.02
C ARG A 107 -26.91 29.04 3.14
N ASN A 108 -26.93 30.16 3.79
CA ASN A 108 -27.90 30.45 4.82
C ASN A 108 -29.32 30.53 4.27
N LYS A 109 -29.46 31.09 3.08
CA LYS A 109 -30.74 31.09 2.37
C LYS A 109 -31.23 29.69 2.12
N SER A 110 -30.34 28.82 1.64
CA SER A 110 -30.68 27.42 1.41
C SER A 110 -31.10 26.70 2.68
N ARG A 111 -30.54 27.08 3.80
CA ARG A 111 -30.82 26.46 5.10
C ARG A 111 -31.97 27.09 5.82
N LYS A 112 -32.03 28.41 5.82
CA LYS A 112 -32.96 29.16 6.60
C LYS A 112 -34.25 29.45 5.88
N LYS A 113 -34.13 29.32 4.61
CA LYS A 113 -35.21 29.68 3.74
C LYS A 113 -35.78 28.48 3.05
#